data_bc407c2ced15cb352cf4183010d185a1
#
_entry.id   bc407c2ced15cb352cf4183010d185a1
#
_cell.length_a   1.000
_cell.length_b   1.000
_cell.length_c   1.000
_cell.angle_alpha   90.00
_cell.angle_beta   90.00
_cell.angle_gamma   90.00
#
_symmetry.space_group_name_H-M   'P 1'
#
loop_
_entity.id
_entity.type
_entity.pdbx_description
1 polymer ?
#
loop_
_entity_poly.entity_id
_entity_poly.type
_entity_poly.pdbx_seq_one_letter_code
_entity_poly.pdbx_strand_id
1 'polypeptide(L)'
;MSSVKLDGVLKAVKQVRGGVHVNHNKNTADCEVVRIPVPEKVLLPMQQHIGVPCTPTVKAGDKVSVGQIVGDSDKFLSAPIHASISGTVSAVKQATLANGVITQAVEIESDGEMRLFDGLEPPKVTGKESFLRAVRDSGLVGLGGAGFPTHVKLRIPPDKNVDTLIVNAAECEPYITVDYRECLENSWDILSSIYTLKEILGFKRVVIAAEDNKPEAFKVLKAIADRDVAED
;
A
#
# COMPACT_ATOMS: atom_id res chain seq x y z
N MET A 1 14.41 3.09 -20.56
CA MET A 1 13.09 3.13 -19.85
C MET A 1 12.39 4.42 -20.20
N SER A 2 11.17 4.39 -20.71
CA SER A 2 10.48 5.63 -21.07
C SER A 2 10.09 6.38 -19.78
N SER A 3 10.45 7.65 -19.72
CA SER A 3 10.30 8.50 -18.54
C SER A 3 8.86 8.99 -18.33
N VAL A 4 8.43 9.14 -17.07
CA VAL A 4 7.21 9.85 -16.72
C VAL A 4 7.51 11.36 -16.73
N LYS A 5 7.04 12.09 -17.74
CA LYS A 5 7.10 13.56 -17.72
C LYS A 5 5.98 14.11 -16.84
N LEU A 6 6.34 14.94 -15.87
CA LEU A 6 5.38 15.72 -15.11
C LEU A 6 5.18 17.08 -15.80
N ASP A 7 4.10 17.21 -16.56
CA ASP A 7 3.75 18.43 -17.29
C ASP A 7 3.01 19.41 -16.36
N GLY A 8 3.74 20.28 -15.70
CA GLY A 8 3.21 21.43 -15.00
C GLY A 8 2.32 21.16 -13.77
N VAL A 9 2.13 22.17 -12.96
CA VAL A 9 1.23 22.14 -11.80
C VAL A 9 -0.09 22.80 -12.16
N LEU A 10 -1.18 22.03 -12.18
CA LEU A 10 -2.54 22.57 -12.33
C LEU A 10 -3.08 22.91 -10.95
N LYS A 11 -3.31 24.21 -10.68
CA LYS A 11 -4.00 24.61 -9.44
C LYS A 11 -5.50 24.32 -9.56
N ALA A 12 -6.10 23.79 -8.49
CA ALA A 12 -7.54 23.65 -8.41
C ALA A 12 -8.21 25.04 -8.48
N VAL A 13 -9.17 25.20 -9.38
CA VAL A 13 -9.77 26.51 -9.72
C VAL A 13 -11.00 26.83 -8.89
N LYS A 14 -11.55 25.88 -8.10
CA LYS A 14 -12.77 26.12 -7.32
C LYS A 14 -12.54 25.91 -5.83
N GLN A 15 -12.75 26.97 -5.06
CA GLN A 15 -12.97 26.84 -3.61
C GLN A 15 -14.40 26.36 -3.36
N VAL A 16 -14.54 25.27 -2.61
CA VAL A 16 -15.83 24.82 -2.09
C VAL A 16 -16.24 25.79 -0.97
N ARG A 17 -17.42 26.41 -1.09
CA ARG A 17 -17.97 27.26 -0.03
C ARG A 17 -18.73 26.39 0.98
N GLY A 18 -18.47 26.61 2.26
CA GLY A 18 -19.06 25.86 3.38
C GLY A 18 -18.12 24.76 3.90
N GLY A 19 -18.51 24.12 4.98
CA GLY A 19 -17.72 23.12 5.69
C GLY A 19 -17.15 23.65 7.02
N VAL A 20 -16.55 22.76 7.78
CA VAL A 20 -15.89 23.06 9.05
C VAL A 20 -14.40 23.14 8.83
N HIS A 21 -13.77 24.23 9.27
CA HIS A 21 -12.32 24.32 9.27
C HIS A 21 -11.77 23.50 10.46
N VAL A 22 -10.92 22.52 10.16
CA VAL A 22 -10.24 21.70 11.15
C VAL A 22 -8.74 22.03 11.12
N ASN A 23 -8.14 22.25 12.30
CA ASN A 23 -6.70 22.48 12.39
C ASN A 23 -5.95 21.20 11.96
N HIS A 24 -5.01 21.34 11.06
CA HIS A 24 -4.28 20.21 10.49
C HIS A 24 -3.33 19.54 11.48
N ASN A 25 -2.68 20.32 12.37
CA ASN A 25 -1.75 19.85 13.43
C ASN A 25 -0.70 18.85 12.89
N LYS A 26 -0.10 19.12 11.73
CA LYS A 26 0.89 18.26 11.04
C LYS A 26 2.26 18.31 11.73
N ASN A 27 2.31 17.99 13.03
CA ASN A 27 3.49 18.19 13.89
C ASN A 27 4.68 17.28 13.53
N THR A 28 4.44 16.20 12.79
CA THR A 28 5.47 15.24 12.36
C THR A 28 5.90 15.45 10.90
N ALA A 29 5.46 16.53 10.25
CA ALA A 29 5.78 16.77 8.83
C ALA A 29 7.29 16.85 8.56
N ASP A 30 8.07 17.40 9.49
CA ASP A 30 9.51 17.53 9.38
C ASP A 30 10.28 16.40 10.08
N CYS A 31 9.59 15.37 10.59
CA CYS A 31 10.20 14.22 11.23
C CYS A 31 10.50 13.13 10.20
N GLU A 32 11.70 12.59 10.23
CA GLU A 32 12.05 11.41 9.42
C GLU A 32 11.26 10.17 9.87
N VAL A 33 11.06 9.25 8.93
CA VAL A 33 10.43 7.95 9.23
C VAL A 33 11.35 7.12 10.15
N VAL A 34 10.80 6.60 11.22
CA VAL A 34 11.51 5.75 12.18
C VAL A 34 11.05 4.31 12.04
N ARG A 35 12.00 3.40 11.88
CA ARG A 35 11.70 1.96 11.91
C ARG A 35 11.55 1.51 13.36
N ILE A 36 10.41 0.85 13.64
CA ILE A 36 10.21 0.22 14.94
C ILE A 36 11.13 -1.00 15.09
N PRO A 37 11.62 -1.31 16.31
CA PRO A 37 12.38 -2.53 16.55
C PRO A 37 11.52 -3.77 16.28
N VAL A 38 12.17 -4.89 16.00
CA VAL A 38 11.48 -6.18 15.83
C VAL A 38 10.73 -6.51 17.12
N PRO A 39 9.41 -6.69 17.08
CA PRO A 39 8.64 -7.00 18.28
C PRO A 39 8.87 -8.45 18.71
N GLU A 40 8.75 -8.72 20.00
CA GLU A 40 8.80 -10.08 20.55
C GLU A 40 7.63 -10.95 20.05
N LYS A 41 6.51 -10.30 19.72
CA LYS A 41 5.29 -10.97 19.31
C LYS A 41 4.46 -10.09 18.38
N VAL A 42 3.79 -10.72 17.42
CA VAL A 42 2.74 -10.08 16.61
C VAL A 42 1.44 -10.87 16.68
N LEU A 43 0.32 -10.15 16.55
CA LEU A 43 -1.00 -10.74 16.38
C LEU A 43 -1.54 -10.28 15.02
N LEU A 44 -1.73 -11.20 14.10
CA LEU A 44 -2.18 -10.95 12.74
C LEU A 44 -3.66 -11.33 12.61
N PRO A 45 -4.59 -10.36 12.66
CA PRO A 45 -6.02 -10.64 12.45
C PRO A 45 -6.25 -11.14 11.03
N MET A 46 -7.18 -12.06 10.86
CA MET A 46 -7.55 -12.59 9.54
C MET A 46 -8.47 -11.64 8.76
N GLN A 47 -8.79 -10.51 9.31
CA GLN A 47 -9.52 -9.42 8.65
C GLN A 47 -8.73 -8.11 8.72
N GLN A 48 -7.91 -7.85 7.70
CA GLN A 48 -7.13 -6.62 7.55
C GLN A 48 -7.58 -5.79 6.34
N HIS A 49 -8.66 -6.20 5.68
CA HIS A 49 -9.20 -5.54 4.49
C HIS A 49 -10.73 -5.65 4.47
N ILE A 50 -11.37 -4.82 3.65
CA ILE A 50 -12.80 -4.96 3.34
C ILE A 50 -13.02 -6.21 2.48
N GLY A 51 -14.15 -6.88 2.68
CA GLY A 51 -14.50 -8.10 1.96
C GLY A 51 -14.52 -9.32 2.87
N VAL A 52 -14.19 -10.48 2.34
CA VAL A 52 -14.24 -11.74 3.07
C VAL A 52 -12.97 -11.93 3.88
N PRO A 53 -13.07 -12.16 5.20
CA PRO A 53 -11.91 -12.47 6.03
C PRO A 53 -11.14 -13.67 5.49
N CYS A 54 -9.83 -13.68 5.71
CA CYS A 54 -8.98 -14.83 5.44
C CYS A 54 -9.24 -15.96 6.45
N THR A 55 -8.91 -17.17 6.06
CA THR A 55 -8.81 -18.32 6.95
C THR A 55 -7.33 -18.56 7.26
N PRO A 56 -6.94 -18.84 8.53
CA PRO A 56 -5.58 -19.20 8.84
C PRO A 56 -5.11 -20.40 8.01
N THR A 57 -3.91 -20.31 7.44
CA THR A 57 -3.26 -21.40 6.69
C THR A 57 -2.21 -22.13 7.53
N VAL A 58 -2.01 -21.69 8.77
CA VAL A 58 -1.05 -22.22 9.74
C VAL A 58 -1.75 -22.56 11.06
N LYS A 59 -1.08 -23.33 11.90
CA LYS A 59 -1.54 -23.77 13.23
C LYS A 59 -0.48 -23.53 14.29
N ALA A 60 -0.88 -23.58 15.55
CA ALA A 60 0.04 -23.49 16.68
C ALA A 60 1.16 -24.56 16.57
N GLY A 61 2.39 -24.12 16.81
CA GLY A 61 3.62 -24.90 16.66
C GLY A 61 4.29 -24.80 15.30
N ASP A 62 3.64 -24.29 14.26
CA ASP A 62 4.27 -24.11 12.95
C ASP A 62 5.34 -23.02 13.01
N LYS A 63 6.49 -23.27 12.36
CA LYS A 63 7.50 -22.23 12.12
C LYS A 63 7.16 -21.47 10.86
N VAL A 64 7.28 -20.15 10.93
CA VAL A 64 6.98 -19.25 9.82
C VAL A 64 8.13 -18.28 9.59
N SER A 65 8.23 -17.81 8.35
CA SER A 65 9.23 -16.83 7.92
C SER A 65 8.56 -15.59 7.36
N VAL A 66 9.26 -14.46 7.34
CA VAL A 66 8.76 -13.17 6.82
C VAL A 66 8.31 -13.32 5.37
N GLY A 67 7.10 -12.87 5.06
CA GLY A 67 6.52 -13.00 3.72
C GLY A 67 5.81 -14.32 3.44
N GLN A 68 5.85 -15.29 4.36
CA GLN A 68 5.07 -16.52 4.23
C GLN A 68 3.58 -16.24 4.45
N ILE A 69 2.71 -16.78 3.58
CA ILE A 69 1.26 -16.65 3.74
C ILE A 69 0.82 -17.40 5.00
N VAL A 70 0.15 -16.71 5.91
CA VAL A 70 -0.41 -17.25 7.15
C VAL A 70 -1.93 -17.18 7.20
N GLY A 71 -2.54 -16.50 6.25
CA GLY A 71 -3.98 -16.46 6.05
C GLY A 71 -4.33 -16.16 4.60
N ASP A 72 -5.33 -16.85 4.04
CA ASP A 72 -5.81 -16.61 2.68
C ASP A 72 -7.31 -16.90 2.55
N SER A 73 -7.88 -16.52 1.41
CA SER A 73 -9.26 -16.79 1.01
C SER A 73 -9.34 -16.90 -0.51
N ASP A 74 -10.15 -17.81 -1.01
CA ASP A 74 -10.46 -17.99 -2.43
C ASP A 74 -11.41 -16.93 -3.00
N LYS A 75 -11.91 -16.03 -2.16
CA LYS A 75 -12.90 -15.03 -2.55
C LYS A 75 -12.26 -13.88 -3.33
N PHE A 76 -13.02 -13.37 -4.29
CA PHE A 76 -12.57 -12.28 -5.16
C PHE A 76 -12.18 -11.02 -4.38
N LEU A 77 -13.02 -10.60 -3.43
CA LEU A 77 -12.74 -9.45 -2.57
C LEU A 77 -12.04 -9.92 -1.29
N SER A 78 -10.77 -10.27 -1.42
CA SER A 78 -9.87 -10.69 -0.35
C SER A 78 -8.43 -10.59 -0.82
N ALA A 79 -7.48 -10.50 0.10
CA ALA A 79 -6.05 -10.53 -0.17
C ALA A 79 -5.34 -11.35 0.92
N PRO A 80 -4.30 -12.14 0.59
CA PRO A 80 -3.60 -12.95 1.58
C PRO A 80 -2.89 -12.11 2.63
N ILE A 81 -2.73 -12.70 3.80
CA ILE A 81 -2.04 -12.10 4.95
C ILE A 81 -0.73 -12.87 5.14
N HIS A 82 0.37 -12.11 5.23
CA HIS A 82 1.71 -12.66 5.34
C HIS A 82 2.27 -12.46 6.75
N ALA A 83 3.14 -13.36 7.18
CA ALA A 83 3.90 -13.18 8.40
C ALA A 83 4.82 -11.97 8.29
N SER A 84 4.74 -11.06 9.24
CA SER A 84 5.55 -9.84 9.31
C SER A 84 6.87 -10.04 10.08
N ILE A 85 7.00 -11.16 10.80
CA ILE A 85 8.19 -11.58 11.52
C ILE A 85 8.44 -13.07 11.27
N SER A 86 9.67 -13.54 11.45
CA SER A 86 9.97 -14.97 11.54
C SER A 86 9.83 -15.47 12.99
N GLY A 87 9.46 -16.73 13.15
CA GLY A 87 9.27 -17.29 14.47
C GLY A 87 8.36 -18.50 14.50
N THR A 88 7.66 -18.69 15.61
CA THR A 88 6.75 -19.81 15.82
C THR A 88 5.34 -19.31 16.08
N VAL A 89 4.36 -19.91 15.42
CA VAL A 89 2.94 -19.64 15.70
C VAL A 89 2.63 -20.15 17.10
N SER A 90 2.39 -19.25 18.04
CA SER A 90 2.06 -19.60 19.41
C SER A 90 0.58 -19.97 19.57
N ALA A 91 -0.31 -19.32 18.82
CA ALA A 91 -1.74 -19.60 18.85
C ALA A 91 -2.46 -19.16 17.57
N VAL A 92 -3.57 -19.84 17.28
CA VAL A 92 -4.64 -19.33 16.42
C VAL A 92 -5.85 -19.12 17.34
N LYS A 93 -6.27 -17.88 17.52
CA LYS A 93 -7.28 -17.50 18.50
C LYS A 93 -8.22 -16.41 17.97
N GLN A 94 -9.30 -16.16 18.68
CA GLN A 94 -10.16 -15.00 18.40
C GLN A 94 -9.51 -13.71 18.92
N ALA A 95 -9.67 -12.64 18.14
CA ALA A 95 -9.26 -11.29 18.50
C ALA A 95 -10.37 -10.30 18.16
N THR A 96 -10.51 -9.27 18.99
CA THR A 96 -11.45 -8.17 18.75
C THR A 96 -10.71 -7.03 18.08
N LEU A 97 -11.19 -6.61 16.91
CA LEU A 97 -10.66 -5.48 16.18
C LEU A 97 -11.09 -4.15 16.82
N ALA A 98 -10.44 -3.05 16.41
CA ALA A 98 -10.76 -1.71 16.90
C ALA A 98 -12.23 -1.28 16.66
N ASN A 99 -12.87 -1.81 15.62
CA ASN A 99 -14.28 -1.59 15.32
C ASN A 99 -15.25 -2.53 16.07
N GLY A 100 -14.75 -3.36 17.01
CA GLY A 100 -15.54 -4.32 17.79
C GLY A 100 -15.83 -5.65 17.07
N VAL A 101 -15.40 -5.83 15.82
CA VAL A 101 -15.58 -7.10 15.11
C VAL A 101 -14.65 -8.16 15.70
N ILE A 102 -15.17 -9.38 15.89
CA ILE A 102 -14.39 -10.53 16.33
C ILE A 102 -13.99 -11.34 15.10
N THR A 103 -12.70 -11.62 14.97
CA THR A 103 -12.14 -12.41 13.89
C THR A 103 -11.10 -13.41 14.42
N GLN A 104 -10.77 -14.43 13.63
CA GLN A 104 -9.58 -15.23 13.92
C GLN A 104 -8.30 -14.39 13.77
N ALA A 105 -7.28 -14.75 14.53
CA ALA A 105 -5.97 -14.13 14.44
C ALA A 105 -4.87 -15.18 14.66
N VAL A 106 -3.77 -15.04 13.95
CA VAL A 106 -2.55 -15.81 14.12
C VAL A 106 -1.59 -15.03 15.00
N GLU A 107 -1.17 -15.61 16.12
CA GLU A 107 -0.16 -15.07 17.00
C GLU A 107 1.18 -15.72 16.70
N ILE A 108 2.22 -14.91 16.49
CA ILE A 108 3.57 -15.39 16.18
C ILE A 108 4.52 -14.82 17.24
N GLU A 109 5.27 -15.69 17.88
CA GLU A 109 6.41 -15.33 18.74
C GLU A 109 7.67 -15.25 17.90
N SER A 110 8.36 -14.12 17.98
CA SER A 110 9.57 -13.82 17.19
C SER A 110 10.74 -14.71 17.62
N ASP A 111 11.53 -15.13 16.64
CA ASP A 111 12.88 -15.69 16.88
C ASP A 111 13.98 -14.61 16.82
N GLY A 112 13.63 -13.37 16.55
CA GLY A 112 14.55 -12.24 16.41
C GLY A 112 15.37 -12.21 15.12
N GLU A 113 15.25 -13.22 14.25
CA GLU A 113 16.13 -13.38 13.08
C GLU A 113 15.60 -12.71 11.81
N MET A 114 14.27 -12.44 11.72
CA MET A 114 13.64 -11.86 10.53
C MET A 114 13.96 -12.62 9.23
N ARG A 115 14.04 -13.96 9.30
CA ARG A 115 14.32 -14.78 8.13
C ARG A 115 13.24 -14.62 7.08
N LEU A 116 13.65 -14.38 5.84
CA LEU A 116 12.74 -14.36 4.70
C LEU A 116 12.27 -15.79 4.37
N PHE A 117 11.06 -15.89 3.86
CA PHE A 117 10.52 -17.16 3.38
C PHE A 117 11.25 -17.60 2.09
N ASP A 118 11.79 -18.82 2.08
CA ASP A 118 12.57 -19.35 0.95
C ASP A 118 11.77 -19.45 -0.36
N GLY A 119 10.43 -19.47 -0.27
CA GLY A 119 9.53 -19.48 -1.43
C GLY A 119 9.22 -18.09 -2.01
N LEU A 120 9.85 -17.01 -1.55
CA LEU A 120 9.69 -15.70 -2.13
C LEU A 120 10.45 -15.61 -3.45
N GLU A 121 9.71 -15.54 -4.54
CA GLU A 121 10.26 -15.32 -5.87
C GLU A 121 9.67 -14.06 -6.50
N PRO A 122 10.45 -13.30 -7.30
CA PRO A 122 9.91 -12.21 -8.09
C PRO A 122 8.78 -12.72 -9.01
N PRO A 123 7.64 -12.01 -9.08
CA PRO A 123 6.51 -12.46 -9.87
C PRO A 123 6.84 -12.41 -11.38
N LYS A 124 6.43 -13.44 -12.12
CA LYS A 124 6.54 -13.46 -13.58
C LYS A 124 5.35 -12.70 -14.20
N VAL A 125 5.57 -11.43 -14.51
CA VAL A 125 4.56 -10.57 -15.11
C VAL A 125 4.71 -10.59 -16.63
N THR A 126 3.72 -11.18 -17.33
CA THR A 126 3.68 -11.27 -18.80
C THR A 126 2.53 -10.46 -19.41
N GLY A 127 1.73 -9.79 -18.57
CA GLY A 127 0.60 -8.95 -18.98
C GLY A 127 -0.32 -8.64 -17.81
N LYS A 128 -1.43 -7.98 -18.10
CA LYS A 128 -2.37 -7.44 -17.11
C LYS A 128 -2.88 -8.48 -16.09
N GLU A 129 -3.29 -9.66 -16.54
CA GLU A 129 -3.86 -10.66 -15.62
C GLU A 129 -2.81 -11.26 -14.68
N SER A 130 -1.59 -11.52 -15.18
CA SER A 130 -0.47 -11.98 -14.32
C SER A 130 -0.02 -10.90 -13.36
N PHE A 131 -0.06 -9.63 -13.77
CA PHE A 131 0.20 -8.49 -12.89
C PHE A 131 -0.84 -8.39 -11.77
N LEU A 132 -2.14 -8.41 -12.10
CA LEU A 132 -3.19 -8.34 -11.09
C LEU A 132 -3.12 -9.52 -10.11
N ARG A 133 -2.73 -10.70 -10.59
CA ARG A 133 -2.47 -11.86 -9.72
C ARG A 133 -1.29 -11.58 -8.79
N ALA A 134 -0.17 -11.08 -9.31
CA ALA A 134 0.99 -10.72 -8.50
C ALA A 134 0.66 -9.69 -7.42
N VAL A 135 -0.14 -8.67 -7.75
CA VAL A 135 -0.64 -7.66 -6.79
C VAL A 135 -1.53 -8.31 -5.72
N ARG A 136 -2.39 -9.28 -6.09
CA ARG A 136 -3.17 -10.04 -5.10
C ARG A 136 -2.25 -10.84 -4.19
N ASP A 137 -1.35 -11.61 -4.78
CA ASP A 137 -0.50 -12.57 -4.05
C ASP A 137 0.50 -11.86 -3.13
N SER A 138 0.83 -10.59 -3.41
CA SER A 138 1.60 -9.73 -2.50
C SER A 138 0.82 -9.29 -1.26
N GLY A 139 -0.49 -9.50 -1.20
CA GLY A 139 -1.34 -9.08 -0.08
C GLY A 139 -1.61 -7.57 -0.02
N LEU A 140 -1.31 -6.83 -1.09
CA LEU A 140 -1.41 -5.38 -1.10
C LEU A 140 -2.85 -4.89 -1.01
N VAL A 141 -3.12 -4.07 0.01
CA VAL A 141 -4.41 -3.42 0.28
C VAL A 141 -4.22 -1.93 0.53
N GLY A 142 -5.29 -1.15 0.42
CA GLY A 142 -5.24 0.28 0.73
C GLY A 142 -4.97 0.52 2.21
N LEU A 143 -4.00 1.36 2.55
CA LEU A 143 -3.59 1.62 3.93
C LEU A 143 -4.24 2.88 4.54
N GLY A 144 -4.73 3.80 3.71
CA GLY A 144 -5.34 5.06 4.16
C GLY A 144 -6.86 5.01 4.38
N GLY A 145 -7.47 3.83 4.54
CA GLY A 145 -8.92 3.73 4.70
C GLY A 145 -9.42 2.32 4.98
N ALA A 146 -10.41 1.85 4.20
CA ALA A 146 -11.11 0.58 4.43
C ALA A 146 -10.28 -0.68 4.13
N GLY A 147 -9.00 -0.58 3.80
CA GLY A 147 -8.19 -1.73 3.42
C GLY A 147 -8.69 -2.39 2.13
N PHE A 148 -9.00 -1.60 1.10
CA PHE A 148 -9.55 -2.16 -0.14
C PHE A 148 -8.47 -2.95 -0.90
N PRO A 149 -8.69 -4.23 -1.28
CA PRO A 149 -7.72 -5.03 -2.02
C PRO A 149 -7.31 -4.37 -3.35
N THR A 150 -6.01 -4.09 -3.50
CA THR A 150 -5.50 -3.28 -4.61
C THR A 150 -5.69 -3.95 -5.96
N HIS A 151 -5.56 -5.27 -6.06
CA HIS A 151 -5.81 -6.01 -7.30
C HIS A 151 -7.24 -5.86 -7.82
N VAL A 152 -8.22 -5.71 -6.91
CA VAL A 152 -9.62 -5.46 -7.26
C VAL A 152 -9.80 -4.02 -7.74
N LYS A 153 -9.18 -3.06 -7.05
CA LYS A 153 -9.18 -1.65 -7.45
C LYS A 153 -8.62 -1.45 -8.86
N LEU A 154 -7.54 -2.15 -9.20
CA LEU A 154 -6.85 -2.05 -10.49
C LEU A 154 -7.53 -2.85 -11.61
N ARG A 155 -8.51 -3.67 -11.30
CA ARG A 155 -9.27 -4.45 -12.31
C ARG A 155 -10.31 -3.56 -12.97
N ILE A 156 -9.95 -2.97 -14.09
CA ILE A 156 -10.85 -2.14 -14.90
C ILE A 156 -11.87 -3.05 -15.59
N PRO A 157 -13.18 -2.82 -15.38
CA PRO A 157 -14.23 -3.59 -16.08
C PRO A 157 -14.10 -3.44 -17.59
N PRO A 158 -14.40 -4.51 -18.39
CA PRO A 158 -14.24 -4.48 -19.85
C PRO A 158 -15.11 -3.44 -20.57
N ASP A 159 -16.22 -3.06 -19.97
CA ASP A 159 -17.17 -2.05 -20.48
C ASP A 159 -16.77 -0.61 -20.13
N LYS A 160 -15.67 -0.43 -19.40
CA LYS A 160 -15.17 0.89 -18.99
C LYS A 160 -13.92 1.27 -19.78
N ASN A 161 -13.93 2.47 -20.31
CA ASN A 161 -12.74 3.09 -20.89
C ASN A 161 -12.10 4.02 -19.86
N VAL A 162 -11.05 3.53 -19.19
CA VAL A 162 -10.29 4.31 -18.19
C VAL A 162 -8.93 4.61 -18.77
N ASP A 163 -8.66 5.87 -19.04
CA ASP A 163 -7.43 6.32 -19.69
C ASP A 163 -6.52 7.13 -18.76
N THR A 164 -6.99 7.48 -17.57
CA THR A 164 -6.27 8.34 -16.62
C THR A 164 -6.13 7.66 -15.27
N LEU A 165 -4.89 7.57 -14.79
CA LEU A 165 -4.55 7.19 -13.41
C LEU A 165 -4.43 8.46 -12.57
N ILE A 166 -5.15 8.53 -11.46
CA ILE A 166 -5.00 9.58 -10.45
C ILE A 166 -4.37 8.96 -9.21
N VAL A 167 -3.16 9.42 -8.88
CA VAL A 167 -2.46 9.08 -7.63
C VAL A 167 -2.84 10.13 -6.60
N ASN A 168 -3.60 9.70 -5.60
CA ASN A 168 -4.06 10.59 -4.54
C ASN A 168 -3.02 10.65 -3.42
N ALA A 169 -2.30 11.76 -3.33
CA ALA A 169 -1.38 12.10 -2.25
C ALA A 169 -1.93 13.25 -1.36
N ALA A 170 -3.25 13.47 -1.39
CA ALA A 170 -3.91 14.37 -0.45
C ALA A 170 -4.12 13.67 0.89
N GLU A 171 -3.79 14.35 1.96
CA GLU A 171 -3.77 13.81 3.33
C GLU A 171 -4.52 14.76 4.27
N CYS A 172 -5.86 14.67 4.22
CA CYS A 172 -6.74 15.60 4.89
C CYS A 172 -6.90 15.36 6.41
N GLU A 173 -6.55 14.18 6.92
CA GLU A 173 -6.71 13.85 8.33
C GLU A 173 -5.76 14.68 9.20
N PRO A 174 -6.25 15.29 10.29
CA PRO A 174 -5.41 15.98 11.26
C PRO A 174 -4.33 15.03 11.85
N TYR A 175 -3.18 15.59 12.16
CA TYR A 175 -2.00 14.94 12.76
C TYR A 175 -1.23 13.97 11.84
N ILE A 176 -1.87 13.36 10.84
CA ILE A 176 -1.25 12.38 9.95
C ILE A 176 -0.35 13.08 8.92
N THR A 177 0.87 12.56 8.71
CA THR A 177 1.87 13.07 7.75
C THR A 177 2.53 11.95 6.94
N VAL A 178 1.95 10.75 6.96
CA VAL A 178 2.54 9.56 6.35
C VAL A 178 2.66 9.68 4.83
N ASP A 179 1.61 10.14 4.13
CA ASP A 179 1.65 10.29 2.68
C ASP A 179 2.62 11.38 2.24
N TYR A 180 2.70 12.46 3.03
CA TYR A 180 3.69 13.51 2.78
C TYR A 180 5.12 13.01 2.94
N ARG A 181 5.42 12.29 4.03
CA ARG A 181 6.74 11.70 4.26
C ARG A 181 7.08 10.66 3.20
N GLU A 182 6.12 9.84 2.79
CA GLU A 182 6.29 8.89 1.70
C GLU A 182 6.66 9.58 0.39
N CYS A 183 6.00 10.69 0.06
CA CYS A 183 6.37 11.50 -1.11
C CYS A 183 7.77 12.11 -1.04
N LEU A 184 8.31 12.38 0.16
CA LEU A 184 9.66 12.92 0.33
C LEU A 184 10.73 11.83 0.31
N GLU A 185 10.50 10.73 1.03
CA GLU A 185 11.52 9.72 1.30
C GLU A 185 11.54 8.59 0.26
N ASN A 186 10.39 8.26 -0.36
CA ASN A 186 10.24 7.16 -1.29
C ASN A 186 9.74 7.60 -2.70
N SER A 187 10.08 8.82 -3.09
CA SER A 187 9.62 9.43 -4.36
C SER A 187 9.98 8.58 -5.59
N TRP A 188 11.16 7.95 -5.59
CA TRP A 188 11.59 7.06 -6.68
C TRP A 188 10.66 5.84 -6.80
N ASP A 189 10.35 5.19 -5.69
CA ASP A 189 9.49 4.01 -5.66
C ASP A 189 8.06 4.36 -6.10
N ILE A 190 7.56 5.54 -5.70
CA ILE A 190 6.28 6.07 -6.16
C ILE A 190 6.27 6.22 -7.69
N LEU A 191 7.27 6.89 -8.27
CA LEU A 191 7.32 7.14 -9.71
C LEU A 191 7.53 5.86 -10.50
N SER A 192 8.39 4.95 -10.04
CA SER A 192 8.61 3.63 -10.62
C SER A 192 7.32 2.79 -10.62
N SER A 193 6.58 2.82 -9.52
CA SER A 193 5.28 2.13 -9.41
C SER A 193 4.23 2.73 -10.35
N ILE A 194 4.18 4.05 -10.45
CA ILE A 194 3.29 4.78 -11.39
C ILE A 194 3.61 4.39 -12.84
N TYR A 195 4.89 4.35 -13.19
CA TYR A 195 5.33 3.92 -14.52
C TYR A 195 4.87 2.49 -14.83
N THR A 196 5.12 1.57 -13.91
CA THR A 196 4.69 0.17 -14.02
C THR A 196 3.17 0.04 -14.23
N LEU A 197 2.38 0.77 -13.45
CA LEU A 197 0.92 0.79 -13.58
C LEU A 197 0.47 1.36 -14.93
N LYS A 198 1.10 2.45 -15.37
CA LYS A 198 0.79 3.09 -16.65
C LYS A 198 1.02 2.13 -17.82
N GLU A 199 2.19 1.49 -17.87
CA GLU A 199 2.56 0.59 -18.97
C GLU A 199 1.69 -0.69 -18.98
N ILE A 200 1.54 -1.36 -17.84
CA ILE A 200 0.84 -2.64 -17.79
C ILE A 200 -0.68 -2.47 -17.96
N LEU A 201 -1.26 -1.42 -17.38
CA LEU A 201 -2.71 -1.18 -17.43
C LEU A 201 -3.14 -0.31 -18.60
N GLY A 202 -2.18 0.32 -19.31
CA GLY A 202 -2.43 1.08 -20.54
C GLY A 202 -3.01 2.48 -20.31
N PHE A 203 -2.69 3.13 -19.18
CA PHE A 203 -3.13 4.50 -18.94
C PHE A 203 -2.39 5.48 -19.87
N LYS A 204 -3.15 6.37 -20.51
CA LYS A 204 -2.61 7.42 -21.39
C LYS A 204 -2.05 8.59 -20.58
N ARG A 205 -2.67 8.86 -19.43
CA ARG A 205 -2.37 10.01 -18.58
C ARG A 205 -2.21 9.56 -17.13
N VAL A 206 -1.30 10.20 -16.41
CA VAL A 206 -1.17 10.09 -14.96
C VAL A 206 -1.25 11.48 -14.36
N VAL A 207 -1.93 11.58 -13.22
CA VAL A 207 -2.03 12.80 -12.42
C VAL A 207 -1.67 12.45 -10.99
N ILE A 208 -0.73 13.16 -10.39
CA ILE A 208 -0.46 13.09 -8.96
C ILE A 208 -1.14 14.30 -8.32
N ALA A 209 -2.06 14.06 -7.41
CA ALA A 209 -2.84 15.09 -6.72
C ALA A 209 -2.40 15.15 -5.26
N ALA A 210 -1.81 16.26 -4.85
CA ALA A 210 -1.45 16.55 -3.46
C ALA A 210 -1.99 17.92 -3.05
N GLU A 211 -2.04 18.19 -1.74
CA GLU A 211 -2.49 19.46 -1.20
C GLU A 211 -1.47 20.57 -1.46
N ASP A 212 -1.93 21.80 -1.66
CA ASP A 212 -1.10 22.98 -1.94
C ASP A 212 -0.24 23.44 -0.75
N ASN A 213 -0.53 22.95 0.44
CA ASN A 213 0.26 23.15 1.66
C ASN A 213 1.53 22.26 1.72
N LYS A 214 1.78 21.41 0.69
CA LYS A 214 2.91 20.45 0.61
C LYS A 214 3.80 20.70 -0.61
N PRO A 215 4.36 21.91 -0.79
CA PRO A 215 5.13 22.28 -2.00
C PRO A 215 6.40 21.44 -2.17
N GLU A 216 7.01 20.97 -1.08
CA GLU A 216 8.23 20.16 -1.16
C GLU A 216 7.99 18.79 -1.79
N ALA A 217 6.83 18.14 -1.55
CA ALA A 217 6.47 16.89 -2.21
C ALA A 217 6.45 17.05 -3.73
N PHE A 218 5.86 18.15 -4.24
CA PHE A 218 5.87 18.43 -5.68
C PHE A 218 7.27 18.66 -6.23
N LYS A 219 8.13 19.39 -5.49
CA LYS A 219 9.51 19.65 -5.92
C LYS A 219 10.32 18.37 -6.04
N VAL A 220 10.24 17.50 -5.02
CA VAL A 220 11.00 16.23 -4.99
C VAL A 220 10.52 15.29 -6.09
N LEU A 221 9.21 15.05 -6.21
CA LEU A 221 8.64 14.19 -7.24
C LEU A 221 8.99 14.70 -8.65
N LYS A 222 8.89 16.02 -8.87
CA LYS A 222 9.27 16.63 -10.14
C LYS A 222 10.76 16.49 -10.45
N ALA A 223 11.63 16.74 -9.46
CA ALA A 223 13.07 16.66 -9.65
C ALA A 223 13.53 15.24 -10.03
N ILE A 224 12.87 14.20 -9.48
CA ILE A 224 13.19 12.81 -9.83
C ILE A 224 12.65 12.47 -11.24
N ALA A 225 11.42 12.87 -11.55
CA ALA A 225 10.85 12.65 -12.88
C ALA A 225 11.65 13.33 -13.97
N ASP A 226 12.19 14.54 -13.71
CA ASP A 226 13.00 15.29 -14.68
C ASP A 226 14.42 14.66 -14.87
N ARG A 227 14.97 13.93 -13.88
CA ARG A 227 16.26 13.23 -13.99
C ARG A 227 16.18 12.03 -14.92
N ASP A 228 15.12 11.24 -14.83
CA ASP A 228 14.91 10.08 -15.71
C ASP A 228 14.83 10.46 -17.20
N VAL A 229 14.46 11.71 -17.50
CA VAL A 229 14.41 12.23 -18.88
C VAL A 229 15.78 12.63 -19.40
N ALA A 230 16.76 12.89 -18.52
CA ALA A 230 18.09 13.38 -18.90
C ALA A 230 19.10 12.23 -19.10
N GLU A 231 18.77 10.99 -18.71
CA GLU A 231 19.65 9.81 -18.86
C GLU A 231 19.26 8.91 -20.06
N ASP A 232 18.19 9.25 -20.81
CA ASP A 232 17.78 8.65 -22.08
C ASP A 232 18.18 9.55 -23.27
#